data_2639e159dfbf9b2f1ff90496866721a9
#
_entry.id   2639e159dfbf9b2f1ff90496866721a9
#
_cell.length_a   1.000
_cell.length_b   1.000
_cell.length_c   1.000
_cell.angle_alpha   90.00
_cell.angle_beta   90.00
_cell.angle_gamma   90.00
#
_symmetry.space_group_name_H-M   'P 1'
#
loop_
_entity.id
_entity.type
_entity.pdbx_description
1 polymer ?
#
loop_
_entity_poly.entity_id
_entity_poly.type
_entity_poly.pdbx_seq_one_letter_code
_entity_poly.pdbx_strand_id
1 'polypeptide(L)'
;MAALVTVLLCVRAENRYIHSFADEFGDLKLQGVALQKTAFTQSDLLVIYGSSELLSSVHGKEGAFFEEYPTGFRAFPVGKQGAASLPIMQKIASLGRYIEGRKVAFTISPGYFLSEKANVDYYDGNFSALQAMDFAFSTHLSGDLKRTAARRMIQYPETLDGNWTLDFSVRRLAGGSFLDSALYAAVWPLGKFANLVGRAQDHIEAGLKIAENAEERNPKPHRILRLNWKEILRKTSVKVKMQRPPVPPLLTKRPKGARDADFLRILNEADEWEDFKLLLRTLKEMHADALLLSMPLHGPELEMTGVSAEARKAYGAELNRLAEKYGVQLVYFSQYENDPTFFADNSDHPSERAWMLFNKVLDDFYHQPQKSRK
;
A
#
# COMPACT_ATOMS: atom_id res chain seq x y z
N MET A 1 31.61 18.29 0.18
CA MET A 1 31.53 18.46 -1.28
C MET A 1 31.31 17.13 -2.00
N ALA A 2 32.19 16.14 -1.87
CA ALA A 2 32.06 14.84 -2.57
C ALA A 2 30.70 14.14 -2.34
N ALA A 3 30.28 13.99 -1.08
CA ALA A 3 29.00 13.33 -0.75
C ALA A 3 27.79 14.02 -1.41
N LEU A 4 27.76 15.35 -1.46
CA LEU A 4 26.67 16.08 -2.12
C LEU A 4 26.66 15.81 -3.63
N VAL A 5 27.84 15.80 -4.27
CA VAL A 5 27.97 15.49 -5.71
C VAL A 5 27.49 14.05 -5.98
N THR A 6 27.88 13.10 -5.14
CA THR A 6 27.42 11.69 -5.27
C THR A 6 25.90 11.60 -5.19
N VAL A 7 25.27 12.21 -4.19
CA VAL A 7 23.79 12.21 -4.06
C VAL A 7 23.12 12.82 -5.30
N LEU A 8 23.64 13.95 -5.82
CA LEU A 8 23.09 14.58 -7.02
C LEU A 8 23.21 13.69 -8.27
N LEU A 9 24.32 12.95 -8.42
CA LEU A 9 24.48 11.99 -9.51
C LEU A 9 23.51 10.81 -9.36
N CYS A 10 23.31 10.30 -8.13
CA CYS A 10 22.35 9.24 -7.85
C CYS A 10 20.91 9.69 -8.15
N VAL A 11 20.50 10.86 -7.69
CA VAL A 11 19.16 11.43 -8.00
C VAL A 11 18.97 11.61 -9.51
N ARG A 12 20.04 12.00 -10.24
CA ARG A 12 19.97 12.08 -11.71
C ARG A 12 19.79 10.70 -12.35
N ALA A 13 20.47 9.67 -11.86
CA ALA A 13 20.33 8.30 -12.32
C ALA A 13 18.91 7.78 -12.06
N GLU A 14 18.38 7.98 -10.84
CA GLU A 14 17.00 7.63 -10.48
C GLU A 14 16.01 8.25 -11.47
N ASN A 15 16.05 9.56 -11.67
CA ASN A 15 15.13 10.25 -12.59
C ASN A 15 15.26 9.76 -14.05
N ARG A 16 16.45 9.35 -14.47
CA ARG A 16 16.68 8.86 -15.85
C ARG A 16 16.14 7.45 -16.06
N TYR A 17 16.27 6.58 -15.06
CA TYR A 17 16.05 5.15 -15.23
C TYR A 17 14.84 4.60 -14.49
N ILE A 18 14.12 5.40 -13.69
CA ILE A 18 13.01 4.94 -12.84
C ILE A 18 11.94 4.14 -13.62
N HIS A 19 11.66 4.52 -14.87
CA HIS A 19 10.72 3.82 -15.73
C HIS A 19 11.19 2.41 -16.10
N SER A 20 12.49 2.24 -16.34
CA SER A 20 13.07 0.95 -16.71
C SER A 20 13.03 -0.06 -15.56
N PHE A 21 12.91 0.43 -14.33
CA PHE A 21 12.93 -0.35 -13.10
C PHE A 21 11.61 -0.26 -12.32
N ALA A 22 10.51 0.11 -13.00
CA ALA A 22 9.22 0.32 -12.33
C ALA A 22 8.73 -0.92 -11.56
N ASP A 23 8.99 -2.13 -12.05
CA ASP A 23 8.64 -3.40 -11.40
C ASP A 23 9.76 -4.03 -10.55
N GLU A 24 10.91 -3.37 -10.47
CA GLU A 24 12.09 -3.92 -9.81
C GLU A 24 12.43 -3.21 -8.50
N PHE A 25 13.52 -3.68 -7.86
CA PHE A 25 14.06 -3.10 -6.63
C PHE A 25 13.05 -3.05 -5.47
N GLY A 26 12.27 -4.13 -5.30
CA GLY A 26 11.25 -4.23 -4.27
C GLY A 26 11.75 -3.81 -2.88
N ASP A 27 12.91 -4.32 -2.43
CA ASP A 27 13.46 -4.00 -1.12
C ASP A 27 13.81 -2.51 -0.97
N LEU A 28 14.41 -1.89 -2.00
CA LEU A 28 14.70 -0.45 -1.99
C LEU A 28 13.43 0.39 -1.94
N LYS A 29 12.37 -0.04 -2.61
CA LYS A 29 11.06 0.63 -2.55
C LYS A 29 10.40 0.45 -1.18
N LEU A 30 10.58 -0.71 -0.55
CA LEU A 30 9.93 -1.03 0.72
C LEU A 30 10.62 -0.37 1.91
N GLN A 31 11.95 -0.33 1.92
CA GLN A 31 12.75 0.20 3.02
C GLN A 31 13.15 1.66 2.80
N GLY A 32 13.38 2.07 1.54
CA GLY A 32 13.73 3.42 1.16
C GLY A 32 12.55 4.32 0.83
N VAL A 33 12.86 5.54 0.49
CA VAL A 33 11.93 6.61 0.09
C VAL A 33 12.34 7.24 -1.25
N ALA A 34 13.62 7.12 -1.63
CA ALA A 34 14.20 7.76 -2.82
C ALA A 34 13.44 7.38 -4.11
N LEU A 35 13.33 6.08 -4.40
CA LEU A 35 12.65 5.60 -5.60
C LEU A 35 11.16 5.95 -5.61
N GLN A 36 10.49 5.89 -4.44
CA GLN A 36 9.08 6.27 -4.34
C GLN A 36 8.90 7.77 -4.64
N LYS A 37 9.72 8.65 -4.06
CA LYS A 37 9.68 10.10 -4.33
C LYS A 37 9.95 10.39 -5.80
N THR A 38 10.96 9.74 -6.37
CA THR A 38 11.27 9.88 -7.80
C THR A 38 10.09 9.45 -8.67
N ALA A 39 9.42 8.33 -8.35
CA ALA A 39 8.23 7.89 -9.08
C ALA A 39 7.10 8.94 -9.03
N PHE A 40 6.86 9.57 -7.88
CA PHE A 40 5.86 10.65 -7.76
C PHE A 40 6.22 11.95 -8.51
N THR A 41 7.47 12.14 -8.94
CA THR A 41 7.82 13.26 -9.82
C THR A 41 7.47 13.00 -11.29
N GLN A 42 7.30 11.74 -11.68
CA GLN A 42 6.94 11.37 -13.05
C GLN A 42 5.42 11.44 -13.23
N SER A 43 4.99 11.99 -14.36
CA SER A 43 3.55 12.11 -14.67
C SER A 43 2.95 10.82 -15.21
N ASP A 44 3.79 9.94 -15.74
CA ASP A 44 3.45 8.70 -16.42
C ASP A 44 3.78 7.44 -15.59
N LEU A 45 3.98 7.60 -14.28
CA LEU A 45 4.02 6.51 -13.32
C LEU A 45 2.82 6.58 -12.38
N LEU A 46 2.12 5.45 -12.20
CA LEU A 46 1.09 5.28 -11.20
C LEU A 46 1.63 4.38 -10.07
N VAL A 47 1.86 4.96 -8.91
CA VAL A 47 2.32 4.20 -7.74
C VAL A 47 1.15 3.43 -7.14
N ILE A 48 1.36 2.14 -6.90
CA ILE A 48 0.36 1.22 -6.36
C ILE A 48 0.92 0.57 -5.10
N TYR A 49 0.28 0.85 -3.96
CA TYR A 49 0.62 0.22 -2.68
C TYR A 49 -0.27 -0.98 -2.43
N GLY A 50 0.31 -2.02 -1.86
CA GLY A 50 -0.42 -3.23 -1.51
C GLY A 50 0.44 -4.23 -0.75
N SER A 51 -0.01 -5.46 -0.70
CA SER A 51 0.60 -6.54 0.05
C SER A 51 1.14 -7.65 -0.87
N SER A 52 0.94 -8.92 -0.48
CA SER A 52 1.41 -10.10 -1.22
C SER A 52 0.84 -10.24 -2.62
N GLU A 53 -0.32 -9.68 -2.90
CA GLU A 53 -0.93 -9.66 -4.24
C GLU A 53 -0.03 -8.98 -5.27
N LEU A 54 0.70 -7.91 -4.87
CA LEU A 54 1.65 -7.23 -5.73
C LEU A 54 2.95 -8.02 -6.00
N LEU A 55 3.20 -9.10 -5.25
CA LEU A 55 4.32 -10.02 -5.47
C LEU A 55 3.93 -11.27 -6.27
N SER A 56 2.63 -11.48 -6.50
CA SER A 56 2.13 -12.68 -7.17
C SER A 56 2.68 -12.79 -8.60
N SER A 57 2.91 -14.03 -9.05
CA SER A 57 3.29 -14.34 -10.43
C SER A 57 2.07 -14.54 -11.35
N VAL A 58 0.90 -14.05 -10.92
CA VAL A 58 -0.32 -14.19 -11.71
C VAL A 58 -0.19 -13.42 -13.01
N HIS A 59 -0.54 -14.08 -14.13
CA HIS A 59 -0.52 -13.45 -15.44
C HIS A 59 -1.50 -12.26 -15.48
N GLY A 60 -1.04 -11.17 -16.09
CA GLY A 60 -1.85 -9.95 -16.21
C GLY A 60 -1.86 -9.05 -14.99
N LYS A 61 -0.97 -9.30 -14.01
CA LYS A 61 -0.70 -8.36 -12.92
C LYS A 61 -0.30 -6.98 -13.50
N GLU A 62 -0.61 -5.92 -12.79
CA GLU A 62 -0.56 -4.52 -13.25
C GLU A 62 0.74 -4.11 -13.95
N GLY A 63 1.90 -4.47 -13.41
CA GLY A 63 3.19 -4.11 -13.99
C GLY A 63 3.38 -4.73 -15.37
N ALA A 64 3.30 -6.05 -15.45
CA ALA A 64 3.44 -6.79 -16.70
C ALA A 64 2.35 -6.41 -17.71
N PHE A 65 1.12 -6.16 -17.25
CA PHE A 65 0.00 -5.78 -18.13
C PHE A 65 0.26 -4.43 -18.80
N PHE A 66 0.58 -3.37 -18.05
CA PHE A 66 0.78 -2.04 -18.63
C PHE A 66 2.13 -1.89 -19.33
N GLU A 67 3.07 -2.83 -19.15
CA GLU A 67 4.25 -2.95 -19.99
C GLU A 67 3.90 -3.52 -21.37
N GLU A 68 3.08 -4.56 -21.41
CA GLU A 68 2.62 -5.21 -22.67
C GLU A 68 1.59 -4.35 -23.41
N TYR A 69 0.69 -3.70 -22.67
CA TYR A 69 -0.41 -2.88 -23.19
C TYR A 69 -0.35 -1.44 -22.66
N PRO A 70 0.63 -0.62 -23.12
CA PRO A 70 0.84 0.72 -22.59
C PRO A 70 -0.32 1.66 -22.96
N THR A 71 -0.99 2.20 -21.95
CA THR A 71 -2.12 3.14 -22.09
C THR A 71 -1.75 4.59 -21.74
N GLY A 72 -0.49 4.88 -21.54
CA GLY A 72 0.02 6.23 -21.23
C GLY A 72 0.65 6.33 -19.84
N PHE A 73 0.67 5.23 -19.08
CA PHE A 73 1.40 5.13 -17.82
C PHE A 73 2.00 3.72 -17.64
N ARG A 74 2.92 3.63 -16.68
CA ARG A 74 3.42 2.36 -16.14
C ARG A 74 3.02 2.26 -14.67
N ALA A 75 2.67 1.06 -14.23
CA ALA A 75 2.48 0.77 -12.82
C ALA A 75 3.83 0.76 -12.07
N PHE A 76 3.84 1.28 -10.85
CA PHE A 76 4.99 1.27 -9.97
C PHE A 76 4.57 0.61 -8.63
N PRO A 77 4.62 -0.73 -8.56
CA PRO A 77 4.18 -1.45 -7.37
C PRO A 77 5.14 -1.25 -6.19
N VAL A 78 4.56 -1.06 -5.02
CA VAL A 78 5.24 -0.98 -3.72
C VAL A 78 4.49 -1.88 -2.74
N GLY A 79 4.87 -3.13 -2.66
CA GLY A 79 4.19 -4.11 -1.83
C GLY A 79 5.09 -5.23 -1.34
N LYS A 80 4.75 -5.78 -0.18
CA LYS A 80 5.38 -6.94 0.43
C LYS A 80 4.34 -7.71 1.23
N GLN A 81 4.51 -9.02 1.33
CA GLN A 81 3.66 -9.85 2.17
C GLN A 81 3.49 -9.23 3.57
N GLY A 82 2.26 -9.16 4.04
CA GLY A 82 1.96 -8.61 5.35
C GLY A 82 1.90 -7.07 5.43
N ALA A 83 2.02 -6.35 4.31
CA ALA A 83 1.90 -4.89 4.31
C ALA A 83 0.45 -4.46 4.56
N ALA A 84 0.11 -4.32 5.84
CA ALA A 84 -1.16 -3.78 6.33
C ALA A 84 -1.14 -2.23 6.36
N SER A 85 -2.21 -1.61 6.85
CA SER A 85 -2.39 -0.16 6.74
C SER A 85 -1.36 0.68 7.50
N LEU A 86 -0.86 0.22 8.66
CA LEU A 86 0.08 1.01 9.46
C LEU A 86 1.44 1.21 8.77
N PRO A 87 2.14 0.17 8.26
CA PRO A 87 3.37 0.37 7.50
C PRO A 87 3.14 1.12 6.17
N ILE A 88 2.00 0.94 5.50
CA ILE A 88 1.67 1.72 4.30
C ILE A 88 1.49 3.20 4.67
N MET A 89 0.82 3.51 5.78
CA MET A 89 0.67 4.87 6.27
C MET A 89 2.03 5.55 6.50
N GLN A 90 3.01 4.84 7.08
CA GLN A 90 4.37 5.37 7.28
C GLN A 90 5.07 5.66 5.95
N LYS A 91 4.93 4.77 4.95
CA LYS A 91 5.44 4.98 3.59
C LYS A 91 4.85 6.26 2.98
N ILE A 92 3.54 6.41 3.02
CA ILE A 92 2.84 7.60 2.51
C ILE A 92 3.31 8.87 3.25
N ALA A 93 3.36 8.83 4.59
CA ALA A 93 3.82 9.95 5.40
C ALA A 93 5.25 10.41 5.07
N SER A 94 6.13 9.47 4.66
CA SER A 94 7.52 9.75 4.31
C SER A 94 7.68 10.51 3.00
N LEU A 95 6.68 10.49 2.12
CA LEU A 95 6.71 11.16 0.82
C LEU A 95 6.69 12.69 0.91
N GLY A 96 6.09 13.25 1.97
CA GLY A 96 5.97 14.69 2.11
C GLY A 96 5.18 15.30 0.95
N ARG A 97 5.68 16.38 0.36
CA ARG A 97 5.01 17.09 -0.74
C ARG A 97 4.95 16.33 -2.07
N TYR A 98 5.72 15.25 -2.21
CA TYR A 98 5.78 14.53 -3.49
C TYR A 98 4.44 13.88 -3.88
N ILE A 99 3.62 13.52 -2.90
CA ILE A 99 2.29 12.93 -3.13
C ILE A 99 1.17 13.96 -3.28
N GLU A 100 1.43 15.24 -2.97
CA GLU A 100 0.40 16.29 -2.97
C GLU A 100 -0.23 16.46 -4.36
N GLY A 101 -1.54 16.22 -4.45
CA GLY A 101 -2.30 16.26 -5.70
C GLY A 101 -1.98 15.14 -6.69
N ARG A 102 -1.17 14.15 -6.29
CA ARG A 102 -0.79 13.03 -7.19
C ARG A 102 -1.76 11.86 -7.04
N LYS A 103 -1.97 11.15 -8.14
CA LYS A 103 -2.73 9.90 -8.14
C LYS A 103 -1.93 8.79 -7.53
N VAL A 104 -2.58 8.00 -6.68
CA VAL A 104 -2.02 6.82 -6.03
C VAL A 104 -3.10 5.77 -5.85
N ALA A 105 -2.78 4.50 -6.07
CA ALA A 105 -3.72 3.41 -5.87
C ALA A 105 -3.27 2.50 -4.74
N PHE A 106 -4.24 1.82 -4.12
CA PHE A 106 -4.03 0.86 -3.04
C PHE A 106 -4.84 -0.39 -3.32
N THR A 107 -4.22 -1.55 -3.16
CA THR A 107 -4.94 -2.81 -3.06
C THR A 107 -5.18 -3.12 -1.58
N ILE A 108 -6.40 -3.49 -1.24
CA ILE A 108 -6.84 -3.78 0.13
C ILE A 108 -7.19 -5.25 0.25
N SER A 109 -6.48 -5.94 1.12
CA SER A 109 -6.72 -7.33 1.47
C SER A 109 -7.71 -7.41 2.63
N PRO A 110 -8.90 -8.02 2.46
CA PRO A 110 -9.88 -8.18 3.53
C PRO A 110 -9.37 -8.98 4.72
N GLY A 111 -8.42 -9.88 4.50
CA GLY A 111 -7.88 -10.78 5.53
C GLY A 111 -7.35 -10.05 6.77
N TYR A 112 -6.79 -8.85 6.61
CA TYR A 112 -6.29 -8.07 7.75
C TYR A 112 -7.39 -7.58 8.70
N PHE A 113 -8.62 -7.43 8.22
CA PHE A 113 -9.78 -7.00 9.01
C PHE A 113 -10.50 -8.16 9.70
N LEU A 114 -10.06 -9.38 9.48
CA LEU A 114 -10.66 -10.60 10.05
C LEU A 114 -9.88 -11.17 11.24
N SER A 115 -9.01 -10.36 11.84
CA SER A 115 -8.27 -10.65 13.06
C SER A 115 -8.42 -9.49 14.04
N GLU A 116 -8.66 -9.77 15.31
CA GLU A 116 -8.77 -8.74 16.37
C GLU A 116 -7.46 -7.95 16.50
N LYS A 117 -6.33 -8.65 16.41
CA LYS A 117 -5.00 -8.06 16.56
C LYS A 117 -4.23 -8.10 15.25
N ALA A 118 -3.54 -7.00 14.97
CA ALA A 118 -2.59 -6.96 13.88
C ALA A 118 -1.42 -7.92 14.14
N ASN A 119 -0.95 -8.56 13.08
CA ASN A 119 0.18 -9.50 13.18
C ASN A 119 1.49 -8.72 13.38
N VAL A 120 2.17 -8.99 14.50
CA VAL A 120 3.44 -8.32 14.88
C VAL A 120 4.53 -8.58 13.84
N ASP A 121 4.68 -9.82 13.37
CA ASP A 121 5.70 -10.20 12.38
C ASP A 121 5.47 -9.49 11.04
N TYR A 122 4.20 -9.24 10.69
CA TYR A 122 3.87 -8.49 9.49
C TYR A 122 4.25 -7.02 9.61
N TYR A 123 4.02 -6.41 10.76
CA TYR A 123 4.44 -5.05 10.98
C TYR A 123 5.96 -4.92 10.98
N ASP A 124 6.66 -5.76 11.76
CA ASP A 124 8.12 -5.79 11.85
C ASP A 124 8.77 -5.99 10.46
N GLY A 125 8.31 -7.02 9.72
CA GLY A 125 8.79 -7.31 8.38
C GLY A 125 8.56 -6.21 7.33
N ASN A 126 7.64 -5.28 7.58
CA ASN A 126 7.30 -4.15 6.70
C ASN A 126 7.75 -2.79 7.25
N PHE A 127 8.29 -2.75 8.45
CA PHE A 127 8.77 -1.53 9.09
C PHE A 127 10.03 -1.01 8.40
N SER A 128 10.13 0.32 8.29
CA SER A 128 11.35 1.03 7.85
C SER A 128 11.65 2.16 8.81
N ALA A 129 12.82 2.10 9.44
CA ALA A 129 13.27 3.16 10.36
C ALA A 129 13.38 4.51 9.66
N LEU A 130 13.81 4.55 8.39
CA LEU A 130 13.89 5.77 7.60
C LEU A 130 12.51 6.40 7.38
N GLN A 131 11.51 5.60 6.99
CA GLN A 131 10.14 6.07 6.78
C GLN A 131 9.48 6.51 8.10
N ALA A 132 9.75 5.79 9.19
CA ALA A 132 9.27 6.14 10.51
C ALA A 132 9.92 7.45 11.02
N MET A 133 11.20 7.69 10.72
CA MET A 133 11.87 8.98 10.98
C MET A 133 11.25 10.10 10.16
N ASP A 134 11.00 9.87 8.86
CA ASP A 134 10.31 10.85 8.00
C ASP A 134 8.93 11.21 8.55
N PHE A 135 8.16 10.21 8.98
CA PHE A 135 6.88 10.40 9.65
C PHE A 135 7.01 11.20 10.95
N ALA A 136 7.88 10.76 11.87
CA ALA A 136 8.04 11.39 13.18
C ALA A 136 8.42 12.88 13.06
N PHE A 137 9.33 13.21 12.16
CA PHE A 137 9.81 14.57 11.94
C PHE A 137 9.12 15.33 10.79
N SER A 138 7.98 14.80 10.29
CA SER A 138 7.18 15.47 9.27
C SER A 138 6.61 16.81 9.78
N THR A 139 6.65 17.81 8.92
CA THR A 139 5.98 19.12 9.11
C THR A 139 4.68 19.23 8.33
N HIS A 140 4.31 18.19 7.56
CA HIS A 140 3.12 18.17 6.70
C HIS A 140 1.93 17.47 7.35
N LEU A 141 2.14 16.81 8.49
CA LEU A 141 1.13 16.09 9.23
C LEU A 141 0.75 16.82 10.51
N SER A 142 -0.52 16.78 10.87
CA SER A 142 -1.02 17.37 12.11
C SER A 142 -0.40 16.66 13.34
N GLY A 143 -0.22 17.41 14.42
CA GLY A 143 0.27 16.86 15.69
C GLY A 143 -0.63 15.77 16.26
N ASP A 144 -1.95 15.86 16.01
CA ASP A 144 -2.90 14.86 16.46
C ASP A 144 -2.78 13.54 15.68
N LEU A 145 -2.64 13.60 14.36
CA LEU A 145 -2.36 12.41 13.54
C LEU A 145 -1.06 11.74 13.98
N LYS A 146 0.02 12.52 14.14
CA LYS A 146 1.32 11.99 14.61
C LYS A 146 1.21 11.35 15.99
N ARG A 147 0.48 11.95 16.91
CA ARG A 147 0.26 11.38 18.25
C ARG A 147 -0.48 10.05 18.20
N THR A 148 -1.56 10.00 17.42
CA THR A 148 -2.37 8.78 17.29
C THR A 148 -1.56 7.64 16.67
N ALA A 149 -0.83 7.90 15.58
CA ALA A 149 0.01 6.93 14.94
C ALA A 149 1.20 6.50 15.83
N ALA A 150 1.82 7.43 16.57
CA ALA A 150 2.89 7.12 17.53
C ALA A 150 2.40 6.16 18.62
N ARG A 151 1.16 6.31 19.13
CA ARG A 151 0.55 5.37 20.08
C ARG A 151 0.37 3.97 19.50
N ARG A 152 0.13 3.84 18.22
CA ARG A 152 0.13 2.53 17.54
C ARG A 152 1.55 1.99 17.42
N MET A 153 2.52 2.80 17.01
CA MET A 153 3.92 2.38 16.82
C MET A 153 4.56 1.86 18.09
N ILE A 154 4.31 2.47 19.26
CA ILE A 154 4.88 1.99 20.54
C ILE A 154 4.32 0.64 21.01
N GLN A 155 3.29 0.11 20.36
CA GLN A 155 2.79 -1.25 20.61
C GLN A 155 3.69 -2.32 19.97
N TYR A 156 4.64 -1.89 19.13
CA TYR A 156 5.64 -2.73 18.47
C TYR A 156 7.06 -2.29 18.88
N PRO A 157 7.44 -2.46 20.14
CA PRO A 157 8.66 -1.87 20.70
C PRO A 157 9.93 -2.37 19.98
N GLU A 158 9.94 -3.62 19.52
CA GLU A 158 11.09 -4.24 18.85
C GLU A 158 11.50 -3.50 17.56
N THR A 159 10.53 -2.91 16.84
CA THR A 159 10.81 -2.12 15.63
C THR A 159 11.50 -0.78 15.93
N LEU A 160 11.41 -0.29 17.15
CA LEU A 160 12.02 0.96 17.59
C LEU A 160 13.41 0.75 18.18
N ASP A 161 13.75 -0.51 18.54
CA ASP A 161 15.04 -0.87 19.08
C ASP A 161 16.16 -0.59 18.08
N GLY A 162 17.32 -0.18 18.58
CA GLY A 162 18.48 0.16 17.76
C GLY A 162 18.48 1.57 17.16
N ASN A 163 17.37 2.33 17.25
CA ASN A 163 17.31 3.73 16.83
C ASN A 163 16.81 4.63 17.96
N TRP A 164 17.71 5.00 18.88
CA TRP A 164 17.37 5.83 20.04
C TRP A 164 16.61 7.11 19.69
N THR A 165 17.02 7.82 18.63
CA THR A 165 16.38 9.08 18.24
C THR A 165 14.94 8.86 17.82
N LEU A 166 14.66 7.77 17.10
CA LEU A 166 13.32 7.40 16.69
C LEU A 166 12.47 6.96 17.88
N ASP A 167 12.97 6.01 18.68
CA ASP A 167 12.25 5.50 19.86
C ASP A 167 11.88 6.63 20.84
N PHE A 168 12.86 7.46 21.20
CA PHE A 168 12.62 8.61 22.06
C PHE A 168 11.55 9.55 21.48
N SER A 169 11.67 9.91 20.20
CA SER A 169 10.75 10.84 19.55
C SER A 169 9.34 10.29 19.45
N VAL A 170 9.19 9.02 19.08
CA VAL A 170 7.88 8.37 18.95
C VAL A 170 7.19 8.27 20.33
N ARG A 171 7.94 7.91 21.40
CA ARG A 171 7.39 7.87 22.75
C ARG A 171 6.94 9.25 23.24
N ARG A 172 7.70 10.32 22.95
CA ARG A 172 7.31 11.70 23.30
C ARG A 172 6.07 12.15 22.50
N LEU A 173 6.01 11.83 21.22
CA LEU A 173 4.81 12.09 20.41
C LEU A 173 3.58 11.36 20.98
N ALA A 174 3.72 10.09 21.36
CA ALA A 174 2.63 9.27 21.91
C ALA A 174 2.10 9.81 23.25
N GLY A 175 2.99 10.28 24.14
CA GLY A 175 2.64 10.80 25.47
C GLY A 175 1.79 12.07 25.39
N GLY A 176 2.23 13.05 24.60
CA GLY A 176 1.46 14.25 24.27
C GLY A 176 1.28 15.25 25.42
N SER A 177 2.00 15.12 26.54
CA SER A 177 2.05 16.11 27.60
C SER A 177 2.87 17.34 27.18
N PHE A 178 2.77 18.44 27.93
CA PHE A 178 3.61 19.62 27.70
C PHE A 178 5.10 19.25 27.78
N LEU A 179 5.51 18.45 28.78
CA LEU A 179 6.88 17.99 28.93
C LEU A 179 7.31 17.12 27.74
N ASP A 180 6.46 16.20 27.30
CA ASP A 180 6.74 15.37 26.11
C ASP A 180 6.96 16.24 24.88
N SER A 181 6.12 17.26 24.69
CA SER A 181 6.23 18.19 23.56
C SER A 181 7.53 19.00 23.62
N ALA A 182 7.94 19.46 24.79
CA ALA A 182 9.20 20.17 25.01
C ALA A 182 10.42 19.28 24.74
N LEU A 183 10.41 18.03 25.24
CA LEU A 183 11.48 17.07 25.03
C LEU A 183 11.58 16.65 23.55
N TYR A 184 10.43 16.43 22.89
CA TYR A 184 10.40 16.18 21.44
C TYR A 184 11.00 17.34 20.65
N ALA A 185 10.62 18.59 20.98
CA ALA A 185 11.15 19.77 20.31
C ALA A 185 12.67 19.94 20.51
N ALA A 186 13.20 19.57 21.69
CA ALA A 186 14.63 19.62 21.97
C ALA A 186 15.44 18.61 21.12
N VAL A 187 14.89 17.43 20.83
CA VAL A 187 15.54 16.38 20.04
C VAL A 187 15.28 16.56 18.52
N TRP A 188 14.28 17.35 18.16
CA TRP A 188 13.83 17.51 16.78
C TRP A 188 14.97 17.88 15.78
N PRO A 189 15.89 18.83 16.08
CA PRO A 189 16.99 19.17 15.15
C PRO A 189 17.92 17.97 14.89
N LEU A 190 18.24 17.20 15.93
CA LEU A 190 19.07 15.99 15.83
C LEU A 190 18.37 14.93 14.97
N GLY A 191 17.08 14.70 15.22
CA GLY A 191 16.27 13.77 14.43
C GLY A 191 16.17 14.17 12.96
N LYS A 192 16.00 15.47 12.69
CA LYS A 192 16.01 15.99 11.29
C LYS A 192 17.35 15.79 10.60
N PHE A 193 18.46 15.99 11.33
CA PHE A 193 19.79 15.76 10.79
C PHE A 193 20.02 14.26 10.49
N ALA A 194 19.71 13.37 11.44
CA ALA A 194 19.82 11.93 11.25
C ALA A 194 18.96 11.44 10.07
N ASN A 195 17.74 11.96 9.94
CA ASN A 195 16.86 11.66 8.81
C ASN A 195 17.45 12.15 7.46
N LEU A 196 18.06 13.34 7.43
CA LEU A 196 18.73 13.85 6.23
C LEU A 196 19.88 12.94 5.78
N VAL A 197 20.68 12.45 6.74
CA VAL A 197 21.76 11.49 6.47
C VAL A 197 21.18 10.18 5.91
N GLY A 198 20.15 9.62 6.55
CA GLY A 198 19.48 8.41 6.08
C GLY A 198 18.91 8.55 4.66
N ARG A 199 18.31 9.69 4.33
CA ARG A 199 17.83 9.98 2.97
C ARG A 199 18.99 10.08 1.95
N ALA A 200 20.11 10.66 2.33
CA ALA A 200 21.29 10.72 1.45
C ALA A 200 21.84 9.30 1.18
N GLN A 201 21.88 8.45 2.19
CA GLN A 201 22.27 7.03 2.05
C GLN A 201 21.29 6.28 1.13
N ASP A 202 20.00 6.45 1.30
CA ASP A 202 18.94 5.84 0.48
C ASP A 202 19.10 6.22 -1.01
N HIS A 203 19.32 7.50 -1.34
CA HIS A 203 19.63 7.93 -2.71
C HIS A 203 20.91 7.31 -3.26
N ILE A 204 21.96 7.19 -2.44
CA ILE A 204 23.21 6.56 -2.86
C ILE A 204 22.98 5.07 -3.16
N GLU A 205 22.30 4.35 -2.28
CA GLU A 205 22.02 2.93 -2.46
C GLU A 205 21.16 2.69 -3.72
N ALA A 206 20.09 3.45 -3.89
CA ALA A 206 19.24 3.39 -5.07
C ALA A 206 20.01 3.71 -6.36
N GLY A 207 20.81 4.77 -6.34
CA GLY A 207 21.61 5.20 -7.50
C GLY A 207 22.69 4.19 -7.89
N LEU A 208 23.37 3.58 -6.92
CA LEU A 208 24.35 2.51 -7.17
C LEU A 208 23.68 1.27 -7.76
N LYS A 209 22.53 0.86 -7.20
CA LYS A 209 21.78 -0.29 -7.71
C LYS A 209 21.28 -0.07 -9.14
N ILE A 210 20.83 1.13 -9.45
CA ILE A 210 20.47 1.52 -10.82
C ILE A 210 21.70 1.47 -11.73
N ALA A 211 22.85 2.00 -11.30
CA ALA A 211 24.06 2.02 -12.12
C ALA A 211 24.57 0.62 -12.46
N GLU A 212 24.49 -0.33 -11.49
CA GLU A 212 24.86 -1.74 -11.70
C GLU A 212 24.00 -2.43 -12.77
N ASN A 213 22.77 -1.98 -12.98
CA ASN A 213 21.79 -2.63 -13.85
C ASN A 213 21.43 -1.81 -15.11
N ALA A 214 21.98 -0.58 -15.25
CA ALA A 214 21.57 0.37 -16.29
C ALA A 214 22.00 -0.02 -17.72
N GLU A 215 23.07 -0.81 -17.86
CA GLU A 215 23.62 -1.18 -19.18
C GLU A 215 22.68 -2.12 -19.97
N GLU A 216 21.79 -2.83 -19.29
CA GLU A 216 20.90 -3.82 -19.91
C GLU A 216 19.59 -3.22 -20.46
N ARG A 217 19.29 -1.95 -20.18
CA ARG A 217 17.95 -1.41 -20.44
C ARG A 217 17.93 -0.02 -21.10
N ASN A 218 17.56 -0.04 -22.36
CA ASN A 218 17.12 1.19 -23.05
C ASN A 218 15.59 1.26 -23.04
N PRO A 219 14.97 2.25 -22.40
CA PRO A 219 13.52 2.40 -22.45
C PRO A 219 13.09 2.64 -23.91
N LYS A 220 12.37 1.66 -24.47
CA LYS A 220 11.78 1.85 -25.80
C LYS A 220 10.59 2.77 -25.66
N PRO A 221 10.42 3.79 -26.54
CA PRO A 221 9.21 4.58 -26.58
C PRO A 221 8.03 3.65 -26.91
N HIS A 222 7.05 3.56 -26.02
CA HIS A 222 5.86 2.75 -26.24
C HIS A 222 4.78 3.59 -26.94
N ARG A 223 4.17 3.00 -27.99
CA ARG A 223 2.98 3.56 -28.60
C ARG A 223 1.82 3.44 -27.62
N ILE A 224 1.20 4.55 -27.23
CA ILE A 224 0.00 4.54 -26.37
C ILE A 224 -1.14 3.84 -27.10
N LEU A 225 -1.69 2.81 -26.45
CA LEU A 225 -2.78 1.99 -26.96
C LEU A 225 -4.12 2.46 -26.38
N ARG A 226 -5.17 2.38 -27.19
CA ARG A 226 -6.57 2.47 -26.72
C ARG A 226 -7.12 1.06 -26.60
N LEU A 227 -7.34 0.61 -25.39
CA LEU A 227 -7.75 -0.77 -25.11
C LEU A 227 -9.25 -0.96 -25.28
N ASN A 228 -9.63 -2.06 -25.88
CA ASN A 228 -11.02 -2.55 -25.85
C ASN A 228 -11.23 -3.41 -24.60
N TRP A 229 -11.46 -2.77 -23.46
CA TRP A 229 -11.64 -3.44 -22.17
C TRP A 229 -12.75 -4.48 -22.18
N LYS A 230 -13.85 -4.23 -22.94
CA LYS A 230 -14.96 -5.20 -23.07
C LYS A 230 -14.48 -6.53 -23.66
N GLU A 231 -13.63 -6.46 -24.68
CA GLU A 231 -13.09 -7.65 -25.32
C GLU A 231 -12.03 -8.34 -24.46
N ILE A 232 -11.13 -7.58 -23.81
CA ILE A 232 -10.11 -8.11 -22.89
C ILE A 232 -10.79 -8.89 -21.78
N LEU A 233 -11.74 -8.29 -21.07
CA LEU A 233 -12.46 -8.92 -19.96
C LEU A 233 -13.25 -10.16 -20.41
N ARG A 234 -13.85 -10.14 -21.62
CA ARG A 234 -14.53 -11.30 -22.18
C ARG A 234 -13.56 -12.45 -22.45
N LYS A 235 -12.40 -12.18 -23.05
CA LYS A 235 -11.40 -13.20 -23.37
C LYS A 235 -10.83 -13.83 -22.09
N THR A 236 -10.52 -13.03 -21.09
CA THR A 236 -9.95 -13.51 -19.83
C THR A 236 -10.94 -14.39 -19.07
N SER A 237 -12.23 -14.04 -19.04
CA SER A 237 -13.25 -14.83 -18.34
C SER A 237 -13.42 -16.26 -18.91
N VAL A 238 -13.05 -16.49 -20.17
CA VAL A 238 -13.15 -17.81 -20.82
C VAL A 238 -11.94 -18.70 -20.52
N LYS A 239 -10.77 -18.09 -20.17
CA LYS A 239 -9.49 -18.82 -20.03
C LYS A 239 -9.19 -19.32 -18.62
N VAL A 240 -9.78 -18.72 -17.59
CA VAL A 240 -9.41 -19.02 -16.19
C VAL A 240 -9.93 -20.40 -15.79
N LYS A 241 -9.08 -21.41 -15.96
CA LYS A 241 -9.28 -22.72 -15.32
C LYS A 241 -8.81 -22.62 -13.88
N MET A 242 -9.76 -22.78 -12.97
CA MET A 242 -9.41 -22.86 -11.54
C MET A 242 -8.54 -24.06 -11.25
N GLN A 243 -7.36 -23.82 -10.71
CA GLN A 243 -6.67 -24.77 -9.88
C GLN A 243 -7.02 -24.42 -8.42
N ARG A 244 -8.11 -25.00 -7.91
CA ARG A 244 -8.35 -24.96 -6.47
C ARG A 244 -7.42 -25.94 -5.79
N PRO A 245 -6.63 -25.50 -4.79
CA PRO A 245 -6.14 -26.46 -3.82
C PRO A 245 -7.33 -27.13 -3.15
N PRO A 246 -7.28 -28.42 -2.87
CA PRO A 246 -8.36 -29.10 -2.17
C PRO A 246 -8.61 -28.38 -0.84
N VAL A 247 -9.86 -28.05 -0.56
CA VAL A 247 -10.29 -27.54 0.76
C VAL A 247 -9.77 -28.51 1.81
N PRO A 248 -9.04 -28.04 2.84
CA PRO A 248 -8.53 -28.94 3.86
C PRO A 248 -9.70 -29.77 4.44
N PRO A 249 -9.59 -31.09 4.54
CA PRO A 249 -10.69 -31.97 4.98
C PRO A 249 -11.20 -31.70 6.41
N LEU A 250 -10.58 -30.79 7.15
CA LEU A 250 -10.88 -30.37 8.50
C LEU A 250 -11.92 -29.25 8.63
N LEU A 251 -12.38 -28.64 7.53
CA LEU A 251 -13.48 -27.66 7.60
C LEU A 251 -14.83 -28.38 7.61
N THR A 252 -15.28 -28.75 8.80
CA THR A 252 -16.64 -29.22 8.99
C THR A 252 -17.60 -28.08 8.64
N LYS A 253 -18.47 -28.31 7.65
CA LYS A 253 -19.50 -27.35 7.27
C LYS A 253 -20.40 -27.03 8.48
N ARG A 254 -20.39 -25.75 8.88
CA ARG A 254 -21.23 -25.28 9.98
C ARG A 254 -22.59 -24.80 9.45
N PRO A 255 -23.63 -24.79 10.28
CA PRO A 255 -24.91 -24.18 9.90
C PRO A 255 -24.73 -22.72 9.52
N LYS A 256 -25.50 -22.25 8.53
CA LYS A 256 -25.50 -20.86 8.09
C LYS A 256 -25.81 -19.92 9.25
N GLY A 257 -25.00 -18.89 9.45
CA GLY A 257 -25.15 -17.90 10.51
C GLY A 257 -24.61 -18.32 11.87
N ALA A 258 -24.13 -19.58 12.02
CA ALA A 258 -23.67 -20.09 13.32
C ALA A 258 -22.46 -19.31 13.88
N ARG A 259 -21.75 -18.53 13.05
CA ARG A 259 -20.62 -17.69 13.45
C ARG A 259 -20.80 -16.20 13.15
N ASP A 260 -22.00 -15.76 12.83
CA ASP A 260 -22.24 -14.36 12.50
C ASP A 260 -21.87 -13.41 13.65
N ALA A 261 -22.27 -13.74 14.87
CA ALA A 261 -21.95 -12.93 16.05
C ALA A 261 -20.44 -12.84 16.31
N ASP A 262 -19.73 -13.94 16.20
CA ASP A 262 -18.28 -13.99 16.37
C ASP A 262 -17.55 -13.23 15.24
N PHE A 263 -17.97 -13.42 14.00
CA PHE A 263 -17.45 -12.70 12.86
C PHE A 263 -17.62 -11.17 13.00
N LEU A 264 -18.83 -10.73 13.37
CA LEU A 264 -19.12 -9.30 13.57
C LEU A 264 -18.34 -8.71 14.74
N ARG A 265 -18.16 -9.48 15.82
CA ARG A 265 -17.33 -9.06 16.95
C ARG A 265 -15.88 -8.86 16.52
N ILE A 266 -15.27 -9.87 15.88
CA ILE A 266 -13.88 -9.79 15.36
C ILE A 266 -13.75 -8.61 14.41
N LEU A 267 -14.65 -8.48 13.45
CA LEU A 267 -14.61 -7.39 12.47
C LEU A 267 -14.67 -6.02 13.16
N ASN A 268 -15.51 -5.84 14.19
CA ASN A 268 -15.64 -4.55 14.89
C ASN A 268 -14.44 -4.24 15.78
N GLU A 269 -13.75 -5.26 16.30
CA GLU A 269 -12.61 -5.14 17.22
C GLU A 269 -11.25 -5.16 16.51
N ALA A 270 -11.23 -5.36 15.19
CA ALA A 270 -9.99 -5.48 14.42
C ALA A 270 -9.14 -4.19 14.49
N ASP A 271 -7.91 -4.33 14.97
CA ASP A 271 -6.92 -3.25 15.02
C ASP A 271 -6.70 -2.57 13.66
N GLU A 272 -6.85 -3.32 12.57
CA GLU A 272 -6.66 -2.85 11.20
C GLU A 272 -7.57 -1.67 10.85
N TRP A 273 -8.79 -1.59 11.40
CA TRP A 273 -9.64 -0.42 11.18
C TRP A 273 -9.05 0.88 11.71
N GLU A 274 -8.36 0.84 12.85
CA GLU A 274 -7.68 2.01 13.39
C GLU A 274 -6.47 2.39 12.51
N ASP A 275 -5.70 1.41 12.09
CA ASP A 275 -4.55 1.61 11.20
C ASP A 275 -4.99 2.11 9.82
N PHE A 276 -6.08 1.57 9.28
CA PHE A 276 -6.68 2.03 8.03
C PHE A 276 -7.20 3.47 8.11
N LYS A 277 -7.84 3.84 9.22
CA LYS A 277 -8.22 5.25 9.48
C LYS A 277 -7.01 6.19 9.52
N LEU A 278 -5.89 5.75 10.09
CA LEU A 278 -4.64 6.51 10.08
C LEU A 278 -4.11 6.69 8.65
N LEU A 279 -4.13 5.64 7.83
CA LEU A 279 -3.76 5.72 6.40
C LEU A 279 -4.65 6.72 5.66
N LEU A 280 -5.97 6.60 5.77
CA LEU A 280 -6.92 7.48 5.10
C LEU A 280 -6.79 8.94 5.55
N ARG A 281 -6.54 9.16 6.84
CA ARG A 281 -6.26 10.48 7.39
C ARG A 281 -4.98 11.08 6.82
N THR A 282 -3.93 10.28 6.72
CA THR A 282 -2.65 10.69 6.15
C THR A 282 -2.83 11.10 4.68
N LEU A 283 -3.53 10.30 3.88
CA LEU A 283 -3.85 10.62 2.49
C LEU A 283 -4.60 11.95 2.36
N LYS A 284 -5.58 12.18 3.24
CA LYS A 284 -6.36 13.42 3.27
C LYS A 284 -5.51 14.63 3.66
N GLU A 285 -4.70 14.53 4.73
CA GLU A 285 -3.82 15.63 5.18
C GLU A 285 -2.73 15.94 4.15
N MET A 286 -2.31 14.96 3.37
CA MET A 286 -1.32 15.12 2.29
C MET A 286 -1.96 15.43 0.93
N HIS A 287 -3.27 15.64 0.87
CA HIS A 287 -4.01 15.97 -0.35
C HIS A 287 -3.77 15.01 -1.53
N ALA A 288 -3.61 13.70 -1.25
CA ALA A 288 -3.44 12.68 -2.28
C ALA A 288 -4.75 12.42 -3.03
N ASP A 289 -4.69 12.22 -4.36
CA ASP A 289 -5.82 11.69 -5.13
C ASP A 289 -5.74 10.16 -5.12
N ALA A 290 -6.46 9.55 -4.18
CA ALA A 290 -6.31 8.13 -3.86
C ALA A 290 -7.47 7.27 -4.38
N LEU A 291 -7.12 6.09 -4.90
CA LEU A 291 -8.02 5.00 -5.28
C LEU A 291 -7.75 3.78 -4.41
N LEU A 292 -8.80 3.22 -3.81
CA LEU A 292 -8.76 1.96 -3.08
C LEU A 292 -9.42 0.87 -3.93
N LEU A 293 -8.72 -0.24 -4.12
CA LEU A 293 -9.21 -1.46 -4.77
C LEU A 293 -9.29 -2.56 -3.71
N SER A 294 -10.49 -2.93 -3.27
CA SER A 294 -10.64 -4.00 -2.28
C SER A 294 -11.10 -5.29 -2.94
N MET A 295 -10.32 -6.36 -2.70
CA MET A 295 -10.81 -7.72 -2.95
C MET A 295 -12.12 -7.94 -2.19
N PRO A 296 -13.03 -8.79 -2.70
CA PRO A 296 -14.18 -9.25 -1.92
C PRO A 296 -13.74 -10.24 -0.84
N LEU A 297 -14.56 -10.40 0.18
CA LEU A 297 -14.46 -11.54 1.09
C LEU A 297 -14.69 -12.83 0.31
N HIS A 298 -13.98 -13.92 0.68
CA HIS A 298 -14.17 -15.23 0.04
C HIS A 298 -15.46 -15.90 0.54
N GLY A 299 -16.58 -15.62 -0.14
CA GLY A 299 -17.92 -16.03 0.28
C GLY A 299 -18.06 -17.53 0.57
N PRO A 300 -17.67 -18.42 -0.38
CA PRO A 300 -17.79 -19.87 -0.17
C PRO A 300 -17.04 -20.41 1.04
N GLU A 301 -15.85 -19.90 1.34
CA GLU A 301 -15.08 -20.30 2.50
C GLU A 301 -15.75 -19.85 3.80
N LEU A 302 -16.15 -18.57 3.86
CA LEU A 302 -16.84 -18.02 5.02
C LEU A 302 -18.18 -18.71 5.27
N GLU A 303 -18.94 -19.07 4.22
CA GLU A 303 -20.17 -19.87 4.37
C GLU A 303 -19.91 -21.26 4.92
N MET A 304 -18.83 -21.90 4.48
CA MET A 304 -18.43 -23.21 5.04
C MET A 304 -18.11 -23.09 6.54
N THR A 305 -17.51 -22.01 6.97
CA THR A 305 -17.21 -21.75 8.40
C THR A 305 -18.42 -21.26 9.20
N GLY A 306 -19.58 -21.05 8.57
CA GLY A 306 -20.83 -20.64 9.21
C GLY A 306 -21.08 -19.14 9.25
N VAL A 307 -20.37 -18.33 8.47
CA VAL A 307 -20.60 -16.88 8.34
C VAL A 307 -21.55 -16.62 7.18
N SER A 308 -22.69 -15.99 7.46
CA SER A 308 -23.72 -15.70 6.46
C SER A 308 -23.32 -14.55 5.52
N ALA A 309 -23.93 -14.51 4.33
CA ALA A 309 -23.78 -13.37 3.41
C ALA A 309 -24.26 -12.04 4.03
N GLU A 310 -25.24 -12.09 4.93
CA GLU A 310 -25.73 -10.88 5.62
C GLU A 310 -24.69 -10.32 6.57
N ALA A 311 -24.02 -11.16 7.37
CA ALA A 311 -22.95 -10.72 8.26
C ALA A 311 -21.76 -10.14 7.48
N ARG A 312 -21.41 -10.72 6.33
CA ARG A 312 -20.31 -10.23 5.48
C ARG A 312 -20.52 -8.82 4.93
N LYS A 313 -21.76 -8.35 4.78
CA LYS A 313 -22.06 -6.99 4.32
C LYS A 313 -21.47 -5.92 5.22
N ALA A 314 -21.26 -6.20 6.50
CA ALA A 314 -20.72 -5.25 7.48
C ALA A 314 -19.31 -4.76 7.08
N TYR A 315 -18.46 -5.63 6.50
CA TYR A 315 -17.14 -5.24 6.00
C TYR A 315 -17.24 -4.18 4.90
N GLY A 316 -18.04 -4.43 3.87
CA GLY A 316 -18.22 -3.47 2.77
C GLY A 316 -18.89 -2.17 3.22
N ALA A 317 -19.83 -2.24 4.17
CA ALA A 317 -20.47 -1.08 4.73
C ALA A 317 -19.47 -0.15 5.44
N GLU A 318 -18.56 -0.71 6.26
CA GLU A 318 -17.53 0.07 6.95
C GLU A 318 -16.49 0.63 5.98
N LEU A 319 -16.04 -0.14 4.98
CA LEU A 319 -15.15 0.37 3.93
C LEU A 319 -15.76 1.57 3.20
N ASN A 320 -17.00 1.47 2.75
CA ASN A 320 -17.69 2.56 2.05
C ASN A 320 -17.82 3.79 2.94
N ARG A 321 -18.26 3.60 4.19
CA ARG A 321 -18.39 4.67 5.18
C ARG A 321 -17.07 5.43 5.39
N LEU A 322 -15.96 4.70 5.50
CA LEU A 322 -14.63 5.30 5.68
C LEU A 322 -14.16 5.99 4.39
N ALA A 323 -14.32 5.37 3.22
CA ALA A 323 -13.97 5.98 1.95
C ALA A 323 -14.72 7.32 1.73
N GLU A 324 -16.01 7.36 1.99
CA GLU A 324 -16.82 8.58 1.92
C GLU A 324 -16.34 9.63 2.93
N LYS A 325 -16.14 9.25 4.19
CA LYS A 325 -15.68 10.15 5.27
C LYS A 325 -14.37 10.86 4.93
N TYR A 326 -13.45 10.15 4.30
CA TYR A 326 -12.13 10.69 3.96
C TYR A 326 -12.02 11.20 2.52
N GLY A 327 -13.06 11.02 1.69
CA GLY A 327 -13.13 11.53 0.32
C GLY A 327 -12.22 10.79 -0.64
N VAL A 328 -11.92 9.51 -0.39
CA VAL A 328 -11.14 8.63 -1.28
C VAL A 328 -12.04 7.83 -2.21
N GLN A 329 -11.57 7.51 -3.40
CA GLN A 329 -12.31 6.64 -4.32
C GLN A 329 -12.17 5.19 -3.85
N LEU A 330 -13.27 4.43 -3.87
CA LEU A 330 -13.27 3.01 -3.53
C LEU A 330 -13.96 2.20 -4.63
N VAL A 331 -13.31 1.11 -5.03
CA VAL A 331 -13.94 0.03 -5.80
C VAL A 331 -13.83 -1.25 -4.97
N TYR A 332 -14.94 -1.64 -4.36
CA TYR A 332 -15.06 -2.90 -3.62
C TYR A 332 -15.77 -3.92 -4.49
N PHE A 333 -15.10 -4.99 -4.82
CA PHE A 333 -15.56 -6.01 -5.78
C PHE A 333 -16.52 -7.04 -5.17
N SER A 334 -17.43 -6.62 -4.28
CA SER A 334 -18.38 -7.49 -3.55
C SER A 334 -19.23 -8.40 -4.44
N GLN A 335 -19.55 -7.95 -5.66
CA GLN A 335 -20.33 -8.73 -6.64
C GLN A 335 -19.63 -10.04 -7.06
N TYR A 336 -18.33 -10.17 -6.79
CA TYR A 336 -17.53 -11.36 -7.12
C TYR A 336 -17.23 -12.24 -5.89
N GLU A 337 -17.80 -11.97 -4.71
CA GLU A 337 -17.49 -12.72 -3.49
C GLU A 337 -17.78 -14.23 -3.60
N ASN A 338 -18.76 -14.61 -4.43
CA ASN A 338 -19.14 -15.99 -4.68
C ASN A 338 -18.62 -16.52 -6.04
N ASP A 339 -17.81 -15.74 -6.74
CA ASP A 339 -17.21 -16.14 -8.01
C ASP A 339 -15.81 -16.74 -7.77
N PRO A 340 -15.71 -18.07 -7.83
CA PRO A 340 -14.44 -18.72 -7.53
C PRO A 340 -13.33 -18.39 -8.54
N THR A 341 -13.67 -17.88 -9.72
CA THR A 341 -12.68 -17.49 -10.73
C THR A 341 -12.06 -16.13 -10.43
N PHE A 342 -12.54 -15.43 -9.44
CA PHE A 342 -12.02 -14.14 -9.01
C PHE A 342 -10.78 -14.27 -8.11
N PHE A 343 -10.63 -15.41 -7.44
CA PHE A 343 -9.55 -15.69 -6.51
C PHE A 343 -8.49 -16.60 -7.12
N ALA A 344 -7.21 -16.33 -6.87
CA ALA A 344 -6.11 -17.17 -7.32
C ALA A 344 -5.94 -18.42 -6.43
N ASP A 345 -6.32 -18.31 -5.17
CA ASP A 345 -6.20 -19.34 -4.14
C ASP A 345 -7.38 -19.29 -3.16
N ASN A 346 -7.29 -19.99 -2.05
CA ASN A 346 -8.30 -19.98 -0.98
C ASN A 346 -8.19 -18.75 -0.05
N SER A 347 -7.29 -17.82 -0.35
CA SER A 347 -7.17 -16.54 0.34
C SER A 347 -7.83 -15.41 -0.47
N ASP A 348 -7.44 -14.20 -0.22
CA ASP A 348 -7.93 -13.00 -0.91
C ASP A 348 -6.99 -12.51 -2.04
N HIS A 349 -6.15 -13.40 -2.59
CA HIS A 349 -5.30 -13.05 -3.73
C HIS A 349 -6.10 -12.99 -5.03
N PRO A 350 -5.92 -11.92 -5.84
CA PRO A 350 -6.62 -11.78 -7.11
C PRO A 350 -6.11 -12.76 -8.17
N SER A 351 -7.04 -13.38 -8.88
CA SER A 351 -6.75 -14.19 -10.07
C SER A 351 -6.39 -13.31 -11.27
N GLU A 352 -6.01 -13.93 -12.40
CA GLU A 352 -5.87 -13.22 -13.70
C GLU A 352 -7.12 -12.41 -14.04
N ARG A 353 -8.31 -12.97 -13.79
CA ARG A 353 -9.58 -12.28 -14.06
C ARG A 353 -9.76 -11.06 -13.15
N ALA A 354 -9.44 -11.17 -11.88
CA ALA A 354 -9.51 -10.06 -10.94
C ALA A 354 -8.50 -8.97 -11.33
N TRP A 355 -7.29 -9.34 -11.69
CA TRP A 355 -6.28 -8.39 -12.16
C TRP A 355 -6.72 -7.63 -13.41
N MET A 356 -7.39 -8.29 -14.39
CA MET A 356 -7.92 -7.58 -15.55
C MET A 356 -8.98 -6.53 -15.17
N LEU A 357 -9.80 -6.82 -14.17
CA LEU A 357 -10.77 -5.85 -13.64
C LEU A 357 -10.09 -4.71 -12.88
N PHE A 358 -9.06 -5.03 -12.07
CA PHE A 358 -8.25 -4.04 -11.38
C PHE A 358 -7.55 -3.11 -12.38
N ASN A 359 -6.89 -3.68 -13.41
CA ASN A 359 -6.21 -2.92 -14.45
C ASN A 359 -7.15 -1.98 -15.19
N LYS A 360 -8.39 -2.44 -15.50
CA LYS A 360 -9.39 -1.54 -16.06
C LYS A 360 -9.68 -0.36 -15.15
N VAL A 361 -9.85 -0.58 -13.86
CA VAL A 361 -10.13 0.50 -12.90
C VAL A 361 -8.92 1.41 -12.75
N LEU A 362 -7.69 0.86 -12.73
CA LEU A 362 -6.45 1.65 -12.70
C LEU A 362 -6.31 2.53 -13.95
N ASP A 363 -6.61 1.98 -15.13
CA ASP A 363 -6.60 2.73 -16.41
C ASP A 363 -7.62 3.86 -16.40
N ASP A 364 -8.86 3.57 -16.01
CA ASP A 364 -9.91 4.57 -15.88
C ASP A 364 -9.49 5.66 -14.88
N PHE A 365 -8.97 5.28 -13.71
CA PHE A 365 -8.53 6.22 -12.68
C PHE A 365 -7.39 7.11 -13.16
N TYR A 366 -6.40 6.54 -13.83
CA TYR A 366 -5.27 7.32 -14.33
C TYR A 366 -5.73 8.39 -15.33
N HIS A 367 -6.68 8.08 -16.22
CA HIS A 367 -7.17 9.00 -17.24
C HIS A 367 -8.27 9.96 -16.78
N GLN A 368 -8.83 9.79 -15.57
CA GLN A 368 -9.76 10.76 -15.00
C GLN A 368 -9.07 12.11 -14.76
N PRO A 369 -9.78 13.24 -14.89
CA PRO A 369 -9.25 14.53 -14.45
C PRO A 369 -8.85 14.47 -12.97
N GLN A 370 -7.72 15.09 -12.62
CA GLN A 370 -7.36 15.24 -11.20
C GLN A 370 -8.46 15.99 -10.44
N LYS A 371 -8.74 15.54 -9.20
CA LYS A 371 -9.67 16.27 -8.34
C LYS A 371 -9.16 17.69 -8.16
N SER A 372 -10.00 18.68 -8.54
CA SER A 372 -9.66 20.09 -8.28
C SER A 372 -9.53 20.31 -6.78
N ARG A 373 -8.49 21.05 -6.38
CA ARG A 373 -8.32 21.51 -5.00
C ARG A 373 -9.55 22.35 -4.63
N LYS A 374 -10.38 21.87 -3.72
CA LYS A 374 -11.42 22.68 -3.06
C LYS A 374 -10.93 23.10 -1.70
#